data_700cab58c810521c6dbb725e59357bcb
#
_entry.id   700cab58c810521c6dbb725e59357bcb
#
_cell.length_a   1.000
_cell.length_b   1.000
_cell.length_c   1.000
_cell.angle_alpha   90.00
_cell.angle_beta   90.00
_cell.angle_gamma   90.00
#
_symmetry.space_group_name_H-M   'P 1'
#
loop_
_entity.id
_entity.type
_entity.pdbx_description
1 polymer ?
#
loop_
_entity_poly.entity_id
_entity_poly.type
_entity_poly.pdbx_seq_one_letter_code
_entity_poly.pdbx_strand_id
1 'polypeptide(L)'
;MIYGYGRVSSTTRYAGGEDGNSLEAQEKKLKDAGCEEIVLEAFTGTKMERPKFSKLLNKLQSGDTLIVCKLDRFARTAAEGSLLVRELVDRGITVNILNMGIADNTPMGKLMSTILLAFSEYERDMIVERLNEGKAEAKAKNPAYKEGRKPKSVPEFDAFKLKVDNGEMTVTEACSQLDISRSKWYKEVSCRA
;
A
#
# COMPACT_ATOMS: atom_id res chain seq x y z
N MET A 1 -15.81 -22.32 -13.38
CA MET A 1 -14.86 -22.88 -12.38
C MET A 1 -14.84 -22.04 -11.11
N ILE A 2 -14.43 -22.64 -9.99
CA ILE A 2 -14.33 -21.94 -8.70
C ILE A 2 -12.85 -21.84 -8.32
N TYR A 3 -12.34 -20.62 -8.33
CA TYR A 3 -10.95 -20.31 -8.03
C TYR A 3 -10.83 -19.74 -6.62
N GLY A 4 -9.78 -20.13 -5.89
CA GLY A 4 -9.42 -19.57 -4.59
C GLY A 4 -8.13 -18.76 -4.66
N TYR A 5 -8.08 -17.62 -3.97
CA TYR A 5 -6.84 -16.88 -3.82
C TYR A 5 -6.52 -16.58 -2.36
N GLY A 6 -5.29 -16.88 -1.94
CA GLY A 6 -4.77 -16.61 -0.61
C GLY A 6 -3.40 -15.94 -0.65
N ARG A 7 -3.16 -15.01 0.32
CA ARG A 7 -1.91 -14.25 0.41
C ARG A 7 -1.45 -14.04 1.84
N VAL A 8 -0.12 -14.15 2.06
CA VAL A 8 0.52 -13.74 3.31
C VAL A 8 1.72 -12.85 3.05
N SER A 9 2.12 -12.04 4.05
CA SER A 9 3.44 -11.41 4.06
C SER A 9 4.50 -12.44 4.49
N SER A 10 5.74 -12.29 4.02
CA SER A 10 6.83 -13.21 4.36
C SER A 10 7.15 -13.25 5.86
N THR A 11 6.92 -12.16 6.57
CA THR A 11 7.06 -12.06 8.02
C THR A 11 6.05 -12.94 8.78
N THR A 12 4.91 -13.24 8.19
CA THR A 12 3.82 -14.01 8.82
C THR A 12 3.94 -15.52 8.53
N ARG A 13 4.88 -15.94 7.70
CA ARG A 13 5.11 -17.35 7.35
C ARG A 13 5.47 -18.22 8.56
N TYR A 14 6.06 -17.63 9.60
CA TYR A 14 6.53 -18.32 10.82
C TYR A 14 5.74 -17.98 12.08
N ALA A 15 4.81 -17.05 12.00
CA ALA A 15 3.90 -16.80 13.09
C ALA A 15 2.77 -17.85 13.02
N GLY A 16 2.94 -18.96 13.69
CA GLY A 16 1.88 -19.91 14.02
C GLY A 16 0.86 -19.25 14.95
N GLY A 17 0.26 -18.14 14.50
CA GLY A 17 -0.80 -17.46 15.23
C GLY A 17 -2.11 -18.19 14.98
N GLU A 18 -2.86 -18.44 16.05
CA GLU A 18 -4.21 -18.99 16.05
C GLU A 18 -5.23 -18.17 15.24
N ASP A 19 -4.82 -17.02 14.69
CA ASP A 19 -5.69 -16.03 14.03
C ASP A 19 -6.12 -16.39 12.58
N GLY A 20 -5.84 -17.59 12.08
CA GLY A 20 -6.27 -18.04 10.76
C GLY A 20 -5.68 -17.24 9.58
N ASN A 21 -4.55 -16.57 9.79
CA ASN A 21 -3.87 -15.74 8.81
C ASN A 21 -2.73 -16.48 8.07
N SER A 22 -2.39 -17.72 8.44
CA SER A 22 -1.39 -18.52 7.73
C SER A 22 -1.89 -18.94 6.34
N LEU A 23 -0.95 -19.30 5.44
CA LEU A 23 -1.33 -19.83 4.12
C LEU A 23 -2.15 -21.11 4.23
N GLU A 24 -1.77 -22.00 5.17
CA GLU A 24 -2.44 -23.28 5.40
C GLU A 24 -3.87 -23.06 5.88
N ALA A 25 -4.10 -22.12 6.80
CA ALA A 25 -5.43 -21.79 7.28
C ALA A 25 -6.31 -21.18 6.18
N GLN A 26 -5.74 -20.34 5.31
CA GLN A 26 -6.45 -19.78 4.15
C GLN A 26 -6.76 -20.88 3.13
N GLU A 27 -5.79 -21.75 2.83
CA GLU A 27 -5.97 -22.87 1.90
C GLU A 27 -7.09 -23.79 2.38
N LYS A 28 -7.11 -24.14 3.67
CA LYS A 28 -8.18 -24.96 4.26
C LYS A 28 -9.55 -24.31 4.06
N LYS A 29 -9.70 -23.01 4.40
CA LYS A 29 -10.96 -22.28 4.22
C LYS A 29 -11.42 -22.24 2.75
N LEU A 30 -10.48 -22.07 1.83
CA LEU A 30 -10.77 -22.05 0.40
C LEU A 30 -11.18 -23.44 -0.12
N LYS A 31 -10.55 -24.52 0.38
CA LYS A 31 -10.98 -25.90 0.08
C LYS A 31 -12.38 -26.19 0.62
N ASP A 32 -12.63 -25.79 1.88
CA ASP A 32 -13.94 -25.98 2.53
C ASP A 32 -15.03 -25.17 1.80
N ALA A 33 -14.67 -24.05 1.16
CA ALA A 33 -15.56 -23.24 0.33
C ALA A 33 -15.76 -23.80 -1.08
N GLY A 34 -15.18 -24.94 -1.44
CA GLY A 34 -15.38 -25.62 -2.71
C GLY A 34 -14.50 -25.12 -3.86
N CYS A 35 -13.38 -24.47 -3.59
CA CYS A 35 -12.46 -24.07 -4.65
C CYS A 35 -11.84 -25.28 -5.37
N GLU A 36 -11.94 -25.29 -6.70
CA GLU A 36 -11.37 -26.30 -7.59
C GLU A 36 -9.88 -26.06 -7.84
N GLU A 37 -9.49 -24.78 -7.96
CA GLU A 37 -8.10 -24.37 -8.11
C GLU A 37 -7.76 -23.27 -7.11
N ILE A 38 -6.68 -23.45 -6.34
CA ILE A 38 -6.26 -22.50 -5.31
C ILE A 38 -4.89 -21.94 -5.65
N VAL A 39 -4.80 -20.62 -5.72
CA VAL A 39 -3.55 -19.89 -5.94
C VAL A 39 -3.11 -19.25 -4.63
N LEU A 40 -1.98 -19.70 -4.12
CA LEU A 40 -1.37 -19.15 -2.89
C LEU A 40 -0.11 -18.36 -3.23
N GLU A 41 0.00 -17.15 -2.68
CA GLU A 41 1.10 -16.25 -2.91
C GLU A 41 1.68 -15.74 -1.60
N ALA A 42 3.00 -15.91 -1.44
CA ALA A 42 3.74 -15.35 -0.32
C ALA A 42 4.54 -14.15 -0.80
N PHE A 43 4.37 -13.03 -0.14
CA PHE A 43 4.99 -11.77 -0.50
C PHE A 43 6.24 -11.51 0.33
N THR A 44 7.39 -11.29 -0.32
CA THR A 44 8.66 -10.94 0.33
C THR A 44 8.96 -9.47 0.14
N GLY A 45 8.77 -8.65 1.19
CA GLY A 45 9.33 -7.30 1.31
C GLY A 45 8.85 -6.27 0.27
N THR A 46 9.78 -5.58 -0.35
CA THR A 46 9.62 -4.32 -1.08
C THR A 46 9.12 -4.43 -2.52
N LYS A 47 9.18 -5.61 -3.16
CA LYS A 47 8.72 -5.76 -4.55
C LYS A 47 7.21 -6.01 -4.62
N MET A 48 6.53 -5.07 -5.25
CA MET A 48 5.08 -4.94 -5.32
C MET A 48 4.39 -5.86 -6.35
N GLU A 49 5.10 -6.79 -6.96
CA GLU A 49 4.58 -7.63 -8.02
C GLU A 49 3.85 -8.85 -7.45
N ARG A 50 2.63 -9.08 -7.94
CA ARG A 50 1.79 -10.24 -7.63
C ARG A 50 1.63 -11.11 -8.89
N PRO A 51 2.71 -11.77 -9.36
CA PRO A 51 2.69 -12.45 -10.65
C PRO A 51 1.66 -13.58 -10.71
N LYS A 52 1.46 -14.30 -9.59
CA LYS A 52 0.46 -15.37 -9.53
C LYS A 52 -0.96 -14.82 -9.56
N PHE A 53 -1.20 -13.73 -8.82
CA PHE A 53 -2.50 -13.07 -8.83
C PHE A 53 -2.85 -12.49 -10.20
N SER A 54 -1.91 -11.79 -10.83
CA SER A 54 -2.11 -11.24 -12.18
C SER A 54 -2.41 -12.33 -13.21
N LYS A 55 -1.70 -13.48 -13.13
CA LYS A 55 -1.99 -14.63 -13.97
C LYS A 55 -3.38 -15.20 -13.72
N LEU A 56 -3.80 -15.28 -12.46
CA LEU A 56 -5.14 -15.72 -12.09
C LEU A 56 -6.21 -14.78 -12.68
N LEU A 57 -6.06 -13.45 -12.50
CA LEU A 57 -7.01 -12.46 -13.02
C LEU A 57 -7.16 -12.53 -14.54
N ASN A 58 -6.07 -12.81 -15.26
CA ASN A 58 -6.09 -12.98 -16.72
C ASN A 58 -6.71 -14.32 -17.15
N LYS A 59 -6.69 -15.34 -16.28
CA LYS A 59 -7.27 -16.67 -16.54
C LYS A 59 -8.79 -16.69 -16.35
N LEU A 60 -9.30 -15.87 -15.43
CA LEU A 60 -10.72 -15.81 -15.10
C LEU A 60 -11.59 -15.38 -16.29
N GLN A 61 -12.66 -16.11 -16.52
CA GLN A 61 -13.64 -15.89 -17.58
C GLN A 61 -15.03 -15.60 -17.00
N SER A 62 -15.92 -15.05 -17.84
CA SER A 62 -17.33 -14.86 -17.46
C SER A 62 -17.97 -16.17 -17.03
N GLY A 63 -18.68 -16.14 -15.91
CA GLY A 63 -19.28 -17.33 -15.28
C GLY A 63 -18.37 -18.02 -14.26
N ASP A 64 -17.08 -17.63 -14.12
CA ASP A 64 -16.21 -18.12 -13.07
C ASP A 64 -16.51 -17.45 -11.72
N THR A 65 -16.11 -18.13 -10.64
CA THR A 65 -16.19 -17.61 -9.28
C THR A 65 -14.80 -17.49 -8.67
N LEU A 66 -14.45 -16.31 -8.14
CA LEU A 66 -13.25 -16.08 -7.36
C LEU A 66 -13.60 -15.99 -5.88
N ILE A 67 -13.01 -16.86 -5.05
CA ILE A 67 -13.20 -16.88 -3.60
C ILE A 67 -11.94 -16.40 -2.91
N VAL A 68 -12.10 -15.47 -1.95
CA VAL A 68 -11.03 -14.98 -1.09
C VAL A 68 -11.46 -14.96 0.36
N CYS A 69 -10.54 -15.21 1.29
CA CYS A 69 -10.89 -15.26 2.71
C CYS A 69 -11.29 -13.90 3.28
N LYS A 70 -10.59 -12.83 2.86
CA LYS A 70 -10.81 -11.45 3.31
C LYS A 70 -10.39 -10.47 2.21
N LEU A 71 -10.98 -9.27 2.21
CA LEU A 71 -10.68 -8.21 1.25
C LEU A 71 -9.20 -7.79 1.27
N ASP A 72 -8.57 -7.71 2.44
CA ASP A 72 -7.16 -7.34 2.61
C ASP A 72 -6.16 -8.37 2.04
N ARG A 73 -6.61 -9.58 1.75
CA ARG A 73 -5.82 -10.60 1.03
C ARG A 73 -5.83 -10.39 -0.47
N PHE A 74 -6.92 -9.86 -0.95
CA PHE A 74 -7.21 -9.58 -2.34
C PHE A 74 -6.60 -8.24 -2.82
N ALA A 75 -6.69 -7.19 -2.00
CA ALA A 75 -6.19 -5.86 -2.30
C ALA A 75 -5.33 -5.31 -1.14
N ARG A 76 -4.66 -4.19 -1.36
CA ARG A 76 -3.85 -3.51 -0.35
C ARG A 76 -4.62 -2.48 0.42
N THR A 77 -5.52 -1.82 -0.28
CA THR A 77 -6.45 -0.84 0.27
C THR A 77 -7.87 -1.29 -0.02
N ALA A 78 -8.81 -0.89 0.81
CA ALA A 78 -10.21 -1.17 0.56
C ALA A 78 -10.68 -0.58 -0.78
N ALA A 79 -10.19 0.61 -1.14
CA ALA A 79 -10.49 1.26 -2.42
C ALA A 79 -10.02 0.43 -3.63
N GLU A 80 -8.76 -0.06 -3.62
CA GLU A 80 -8.24 -0.95 -4.67
C GLU A 80 -9.07 -2.23 -4.77
N GLY A 81 -9.42 -2.83 -3.62
CA GLY A 81 -10.22 -4.04 -3.54
C GLY A 81 -11.62 -3.85 -4.12
N SER A 82 -12.27 -2.77 -3.78
CA SER A 82 -13.62 -2.46 -4.24
C SER A 82 -13.67 -2.20 -5.75
N LEU A 83 -12.69 -1.48 -6.30
CA LEU A 83 -12.58 -1.25 -7.74
C LEU A 83 -12.34 -2.56 -8.48
N LEU A 84 -11.48 -3.42 -7.96
CA LEU A 84 -11.19 -4.72 -8.57
C LEU A 84 -12.40 -5.66 -8.50
N VAL A 85 -13.13 -5.68 -7.38
CA VAL A 85 -14.40 -6.43 -7.28
C VAL A 85 -15.37 -5.96 -8.36
N ARG A 86 -15.53 -4.66 -8.52
CA ARG A 86 -16.44 -4.11 -9.55
C ARG A 86 -16.00 -4.49 -10.96
N GLU A 87 -14.71 -4.35 -11.28
CA GLU A 87 -14.16 -4.76 -12.58
C GLU A 87 -14.46 -6.24 -12.88
N LEU A 88 -14.25 -7.13 -11.91
CA LEU A 88 -14.52 -8.55 -12.08
C LEU A 88 -16.01 -8.84 -12.27
N VAL A 89 -16.88 -8.19 -11.49
CA VAL A 89 -18.33 -8.30 -11.62
C VAL A 89 -18.80 -7.80 -13.00
N ASP A 90 -18.25 -6.69 -13.49
CA ASP A 90 -18.56 -6.15 -14.83
C ASP A 90 -18.10 -7.12 -15.94
N ARG A 91 -17.04 -7.92 -15.71
CA ARG A 91 -16.60 -9.03 -16.59
C ARG A 91 -17.47 -10.28 -16.47
N GLY A 92 -18.49 -10.29 -15.62
CA GLY A 92 -19.38 -11.43 -15.39
C GLY A 92 -18.77 -12.50 -14.46
N ILE A 93 -17.79 -12.14 -13.65
CA ILE A 93 -17.14 -13.01 -12.65
C ILE A 93 -17.80 -12.77 -11.31
N THR A 94 -18.17 -13.83 -10.60
CA THR A 94 -18.67 -13.74 -9.22
C THR A 94 -17.50 -13.66 -8.25
N VAL A 95 -17.51 -12.67 -7.34
CA VAL A 95 -16.50 -12.55 -6.28
C VAL A 95 -17.12 -12.86 -4.94
N ASN A 96 -16.63 -13.91 -4.26
CA ASN A 96 -17.07 -14.30 -2.93
C ASN A 96 -15.98 -13.98 -1.91
N ILE A 97 -16.26 -13.02 -1.02
CA ILE A 97 -15.38 -12.66 0.10
C ILE A 97 -15.97 -13.31 1.35
N LEU A 98 -15.33 -14.38 1.85
CA LEU A 98 -15.91 -15.27 2.87
C LEU A 98 -16.41 -14.55 4.15
N ASN A 99 -15.79 -13.43 4.52
CA ASN A 99 -16.18 -12.63 5.67
C ASN A 99 -17.15 -11.48 5.36
N MET A 100 -17.50 -11.24 4.11
CA MET A 100 -18.32 -10.08 3.70
C MET A 100 -19.51 -10.46 2.83
N GLY A 101 -19.39 -11.50 2.01
CA GLY A 101 -20.46 -11.98 1.14
C GLY A 101 -20.09 -12.04 -0.33
N ILE A 102 -21.10 -12.19 -1.18
CA ILE A 102 -20.98 -12.40 -2.63
C ILE A 102 -21.27 -11.11 -3.38
N ALA A 103 -20.38 -10.73 -4.26
CA ALA A 103 -20.54 -9.64 -5.23
C ALA A 103 -20.66 -10.28 -6.65
N ASP A 104 -21.78 -10.06 -7.30
CA ASP A 104 -22.11 -10.54 -8.63
C ASP A 104 -23.01 -9.55 -9.38
N ASN A 105 -23.50 -9.92 -10.57
CA ASN A 105 -24.39 -9.07 -11.36
C ASN A 105 -25.85 -9.03 -10.89
N THR A 106 -26.19 -9.72 -9.80
CA THR A 106 -27.55 -9.61 -9.21
C THR A 106 -27.75 -8.24 -8.55
N PRO A 107 -28.99 -7.80 -8.33
CA PRO A 107 -29.26 -6.57 -7.59
C PRO A 107 -28.61 -6.54 -6.19
N MET A 108 -28.59 -7.67 -5.49
CA MET A 108 -27.98 -7.79 -4.17
C MET A 108 -26.44 -7.74 -4.28
N GLY A 109 -25.84 -8.42 -5.25
CA GLY A 109 -24.39 -8.37 -5.49
C GLY A 109 -23.88 -6.98 -5.88
N LYS A 110 -24.68 -6.24 -6.69
CA LYS A 110 -24.38 -4.83 -7.00
C LYS A 110 -24.48 -3.92 -5.76
N LEU A 111 -25.49 -4.15 -4.91
CA LEU A 111 -25.59 -3.46 -3.65
C LEU A 111 -24.37 -3.73 -2.76
N MET A 112 -23.93 -4.99 -2.66
CA MET A 112 -22.73 -5.38 -1.91
C MET A 112 -21.48 -4.66 -2.44
N SER A 113 -21.27 -4.64 -3.77
CA SER A 113 -20.16 -3.90 -4.39
C SER A 113 -20.19 -2.40 -4.07
N THR A 114 -21.38 -1.81 -4.05
CA THR A 114 -21.57 -0.39 -3.69
C THR A 114 -21.25 -0.12 -2.22
N ILE A 115 -21.65 -1.00 -1.31
CA ILE A 115 -21.33 -0.91 0.13
C ILE A 115 -19.80 -1.02 0.33
N LEU A 116 -19.13 -1.92 -0.38
CA LEU A 116 -17.69 -2.05 -0.30
C LEU A 116 -16.95 -0.79 -0.75
N LEU A 117 -17.43 -0.14 -1.82
CA LEU A 117 -16.90 1.15 -2.29
C LEU A 117 -17.11 2.25 -1.23
N ALA A 118 -18.32 2.41 -0.74
CA ALA A 118 -18.67 3.41 0.27
C ALA A 118 -17.85 3.21 1.57
N PHE A 119 -17.66 1.97 2.00
CA PHE A 119 -16.82 1.64 3.15
C PHE A 119 -15.35 2.04 2.93
N SER A 120 -14.84 1.85 1.72
CA SER A 120 -13.47 2.22 1.35
C SER A 120 -13.24 3.73 1.35
N GLU A 121 -14.23 4.49 0.89
CA GLU A 121 -14.22 5.96 0.94
C GLU A 121 -14.26 6.43 2.40
N TYR A 122 -15.15 5.88 3.20
CA TYR A 122 -15.23 6.17 4.62
C TYR A 122 -13.91 5.90 5.37
N GLU A 123 -13.29 4.74 5.17
CA GLU A 123 -11.98 4.45 5.79
C GLU A 123 -10.92 5.49 5.42
N ARG A 124 -10.88 5.90 4.15
CA ARG A 124 -9.96 6.93 3.68
C ARG A 124 -10.21 8.27 4.37
N ASP A 125 -11.46 8.68 4.47
CA ASP A 125 -11.85 9.95 5.10
C ASP A 125 -11.51 9.94 6.58
N MET A 126 -11.77 8.85 7.28
CA MET A 126 -11.38 8.66 8.68
C MET A 126 -9.85 8.72 8.90
N ILE A 127 -9.05 8.20 7.96
CA ILE A 127 -7.59 8.33 8.02
C ILE A 127 -7.17 9.80 7.87
N VAL A 128 -7.75 10.51 6.90
CA VAL A 128 -7.45 11.93 6.65
C VAL A 128 -7.85 12.79 7.85
N GLU A 129 -9.03 12.57 8.41
CA GLU A 129 -9.52 13.25 9.62
C GLU A 129 -8.55 13.06 10.79
N ARG A 130 -8.21 11.82 11.11
CA ARG A 130 -7.24 11.51 12.20
C ARG A 130 -5.86 12.12 11.97
N LEU A 131 -5.39 12.16 10.71
CA LEU A 131 -4.14 12.83 10.37
C LEU A 131 -4.23 14.35 10.60
N ASN A 132 -5.35 14.97 10.25
CA ASN A 132 -5.57 16.40 10.43
C ASN A 132 -5.67 16.77 11.92
N GLU A 133 -6.37 15.97 12.71
CA GLU A 133 -6.43 16.11 14.17
C GLU A 133 -5.02 16.01 14.79
N GLY A 134 -4.25 14.97 14.43
CA GLY A 134 -2.87 14.82 14.91
C GLY A 134 -1.96 15.98 14.52
N LYS A 135 -2.14 16.55 13.31
CA LYS A 135 -1.41 17.76 12.89
C LYS A 135 -1.84 19.00 13.69
N ALA A 136 -3.13 19.15 13.95
CA ALA A 136 -3.63 20.27 14.76
C ALA A 136 -3.08 20.22 16.20
N GLU A 137 -3.10 19.03 16.81
CA GLU A 137 -2.48 18.81 18.13
C GLU A 137 -0.98 19.11 18.13
N ALA A 138 -0.24 18.65 17.12
CA ALA A 138 1.19 18.88 17.01
C ALA A 138 1.51 20.38 16.87
N LYS A 139 0.71 21.12 16.10
CA LYS A 139 0.83 22.59 15.98
C LYS A 139 0.50 23.30 17.29
N ALA A 140 -0.50 22.85 18.02
CA ALA A 140 -0.89 23.42 19.32
C ALA A 140 0.20 23.21 20.39
N LYS A 141 0.83 22.02 20.40
CA LYS A 141 1.91 21.67 21.34
C LYS A 141 3.26 22.33 20.99
N ASN A 142 3.50 22.59 19.72
CA ASN A 142 4.75 23.18 19.22
C ASN A 142 4.49 24.20 18.10
N PRO A 143 4.49 25.51 18.40
CA PRO A 143 4.29 26.56 17.40
C PRO A 143 5.32 26.55 16.25
N ALA A 144 6.50 25.94 16.46
CA ALA A 144 7.54 25.77 15.44
C ALA A 144 7.36 24.49 14.61
N TYR A 145 6.26 23.73 14.81
CA TYR A 145 5.98 22.53 14.05
C TYR A 145 5.80 22.85 12.56
N LYS A 146 6.58 22.18 11.73
CA LYS A 146 6.48 22.25 10.26
C LYS A 146 6.20 20.85 9.70
N GLU A 147 5.27 20.79 8.80
CA GLU A 147 4.96 19.56 8.07
C GLU A 147 6.06 19.22 7.07
N GLY A 148 6.24 17.92 6.82
CA GLY A 148 7.18 17.40 5.85
C GLY A 148 8.50 16.91 6.44
N ARG A 149 9.43 16.56 5.53
CA ARG A 149 10.76 16.06 5.92
C ARG A 149 11.58 17.18 6.54
N LYS A 150 12.15 16.92 7.72
CA LYS A 150 13.09 17.88 8.35
C LYS A 150 14.24 18.17 7.39
N PRO A 151 14.64 19.45 7.25
CA PRO A 151 15.81 19.80 6.46
C PRO A 151 17.04 19.05 6.98
N LYS A 152 17.86 18.48 6.09
CA LYS A 152 19.15 17.91 6.48
C LYS A 152 20.02 19.05 6.98
N SER A 153 20.47 18.98 8.23
CA SER A 153 21.46 19.93 8.77
C SER A 153 22.80 19.67 8.09
N VAL A 154 23.51 20.72 7.73
CA VAL A 154 24.85 20.68 7.14
C VAL A 154 25.78 21.55 7.99
N PRO A 155 26.22 21.07 9.18
CA PRO A 155 26.97 21.88 10.13
C PRO A 155 28.30 22.38 9.57
N GLU A 156 28.96 21.61 8.70
CA GLU A 156 30.26 21.96 8.11
C GLU A 156 30.15 22.81 6.82
N PHE A 157 28.94 23.26 6.46
CA PHE A 157 28.69 23.97 5.22
C PHE A 157 29.58 25.21 5.04
N ASP A 158 29.73 26.01 6.09
CA ASP A 158 30.48 27.28 6.03
C ASP A 158 31.97 27.06 5.78
N ALA A 159 32.55 25.99 6.33
CA ALA A 159 33.95 25.60 6.08
C ALA A 159 34.15 25.18 4.61
N PHE A 160 33.21 24.40 4.04
CA PHE A 160 33.26 24.02 2.65
C PHE A 160 32.98 25.18 1.68
N LYS A 161 32.07 26.08 2.07
CA LYS A 161 31.82 27.30 1.30
C LYS A 161 33.08 28.15 1.20
N LEU A 162 33.80 28.36 2.29
CA LEU A 162 35.06 29.11 2.29
C LEU A 162 36.10 28.51 1.36
N LYS A 163 36.26 27.18 1.33
CA LYS A 163 37.17 26.48 0.41
C LYS A 163 36.77 26.67 -1.06
N VAL A 164 35.46 26.66 -1.33
CA VAL A 164 34.96 26.92 -2.70
C VAL A 164 35.19 28.37 -3.10
N ASP A 165 34.94 29.33 -2.22
CA ASP A 165 35.12 30.76 -2.46
C ASP A 165 36.64 31.11 -2.65
N ASN A 166 37.54 30.39 -1.97
CA ASN A 166 39.01 30.49 -2.14
C ASN A 166 39.54 29.76 -3.41
N GLY A 167 38.69 29.02 -4.12
CA GLY A 167 39.11 28.27 -5.30
C GLY A 167 39.86 26.96 -5.01
N GLU A 168 39.90 26.52 -3.73
CA GLU A 168 40.57 25.30 -3.30
C GLU A 168 39.79 24.03 -3.69
N MET A 169 38.50 24.19 -3.99
CA MET A 169 37.59 23.07 -4.26
C MET A 169 36.43 23.54 -5.14
N THR A 170 35.89 22.63 -5.94
CA THR A 170 34.68 22.90 -6.75
C THR A 170 33.40 22.67 -5.97
N VAL A 171 32.30 23.33 -6.35
CA VAL A 171 30.95 23.07 -5.77
C VAL A 171 30.57 21.61 -5.89
N THR A 172 30.98 20.92 -6.96
CA THR A 172 30.66 19.50 -7.17
C THR A 172 31.36 18.63 -6.15
N GLU A 173 32.63 18.87 -5.88
CA GLU A 173 33.40 18.14 -4.88
C GLU A 173 32.87 18.42 -3.46
N ALA A 174 32.57 19.66 -3.13
CA ALA A 174 31.96 20.05 -1.87
C ALA A 174 30.60 19.34 -1.65
N CYS A 175 29.76 19.29 -2.67
CA CYS A 175 28.47 18.59 -2.59
C CYS A 175 28.64 17.08 -2.37
N SER A 176 29.65 16.46 -3.02
CA SER A 176 29.95 15.05 -2.86
C SER A 176 30.42 14.72 -1.45
N GLN A 177 31.32 15.55 -0.87
CA GLN A 177 31.85 15.33 0.49
C GLN A 177 30.79 15.56 1.57
N LEU A 178 29.89 16.55 1.38
CA LEU A 178 28.79 16.84 2.30
C LEU A 178 27.56 15.93 2.10
N ASP A 179 27.58 15.05 1.12
CA ASP A 179 26.44 14.21 0.73
C ASP A 179 25.14 15.03 0.55
N ILE A 180 25.23 16.10 -0.25
CA ILE A 180 24.10 16.96 -0.59
C ILE A 180 24.01 17.19 -2.10
N SER A 181 22.79 17.53 -2.57
CA SER A 181 22.61 17.93 -3.97
C SER A 181 23.09 19.37 -4.23
N ARG A 182 23.45 19.67 -5.49
CA ARG A 182 23.79 21.06 -5.90
C ARG A 182 22.67 22.04 -5.62
N SER A 183 21.39 21.63 -5.79
CA SER A 183 20.23 22.46 -5.43
C SER A 183 20.19 22.80 -3.95
N LYS A 184 20.57 21.84 -3.08
CA LYS A 184 20.67 22.08 -1.65
C LYS A 184 21.81 23.03 -1.32
N TRP A 185 22.96 22.91 -1.98
CA TRP A 185 24.10 23.82 -1.83
C TRP A 185 23.68 25.28 -2.07
N TYR A 186 23.11 25.58 -3.25
CA TYR A 186 22.70 26.95 -3.57
C TYR A 186 21.59 27.48 -2.66
N LYS A 187 20.70 26.62 -2.18
CA LYS A 187 19.70 26.99 -1.20
C LYS A 187 20.32 27.38 0.15
N GLU A 188 21.33 26.64 0.62
CA GLU A 188 22.07 27.00 1.85
C GLU A 188 22.84 28.29 1.69
N VAL A 189 23.49 28.53 0.53
CA VAL A 189 24.13 29.82 0.23
C VAL A 189 23.13 30.98 0.34
N SER A 190 21.94 30.84 -0.28
CA SER A 190 20.91 31.89 -0.24
C SER A 190 20.30 32.10 1.16
N CYS A 191 20.27 31.07 1.99
CA CYS A 191 19.71 31.18 3.34
C CYS A 191 20.70 31.77 4.37
N ARG A 192 22.01 31.75 4.08
CA ARG A 192 23.09 32.23 4.97
C ARG A 192 23.75 33.51 4.45
N ALA A 193 23.39 34.00 3.28
CA ALA A 193 23.74 35.31 2.76
C ALA A 193 22.81 36.37 3.32
#